data_ee1f3c325bd2f88c623a7c6b387a3a1a
#
_entry.id   ee1f3c325bd2f88c623a7c6b387a3a1a
#
_cell.length_a   1.000
_cell.length_b   1.000
_cell.length_c   1.000
_cell.angle_alpha   90.00
_cell.angle_beta   90.00
_cell.angle_gamma   90.00
#
_symmetry.space_group_name_H-M   'P 1'
#
loop_
_entity.id
_entity.type
_entity.pdbx_description
1 polymer ?
#
loop_
_entity_poly.entity_id
_entity_poly.type
_entity_poly.pdbx_seq_one_letter_code
_entity_poly.pdbx_strand_id
1 'polypeptide(L)'
;MPALTARSRARLLARHGRVSPALVCPLVLAQAAEIEALTVPRFLTDATKLANGLRALHTSFGNDVIVTAAADDLAAAAAGDLAAARAGSPAADPRVAAAVEATRRLAVTAEDAALAVALCGPARLAAQLGQSPADHAALETCGAVLLALAKAFLEAGANLLLLVEAEPLPATSAGGWRSAATPLVNVARFHQAAAAVVLADPADAAIAPRGAVVCLPPQQAGPGQGIALSPDPAAWPAPPPGVPLVTSLGPVRGGFAECRAAVVALTAAVAEV
;
A
#
# COMPACT_ATOMS: atom_id res chain seq x y z
N MET A 1 -12.05 25.94 11.78
CA MET A 1 -12.57 24.56 11.85
C MET A 1 -11.42 23.67 12.29
N PRO A 2 -11.62 22.63 13.12
CA PRO A 2 -10.54 21.70 13.44
C PRO A 2 -10.07 21.01 12.16
N ALA A 3 -8.75 20.75 12.07
CA ALA A 3 -8.19 20.04 10.95
C ALA A 3 -8.74 18.61 10.89
N LEU A 4 -9.01 18.11 9.68
CA LEU A 4 -9.46 16.72 9.49
C LEU A 4 -8.33 15.75 9.84
N THR A 5 -8.66 14.70 10.59
CA THR A 5 -7.71 13.62 10.87
C THR A 5 -7.33 12.88 9.58
N ALA A 6 -6.17 12.22 9.55
CA ALA A 6 -5.75 11.44 8.40
C ALA A 6 -6.76 10.34 8.04
N ARG A 7 -7.37 9.69 9.04
CA ARG A 7 -8.45 8.72 8.85
C ARG A 7 -9.66 9.34 8.15
N SER A 8 -10.07 10.54 8.54
CA SER A 8 -11.17 11.27 7.90
C SER A 8 -10.82 11.65 6.47
N ARG A 9 -9.58 12.07 6.22
CA ARG A 9 -9.08 12.36 4.86
C ARG A 9 -9.08 11.11 3.98
N ALA A 10 -8.67 9.94 4.51
CA ALA A 10 -8.74 8.67 3.77
C ALA A 10 -10.17 8.31 3.36
N ARG A 11 -11.16 8.54 4.23
CA ARG A 11 -12.59 8.36 3.88
C ARG A 11 -13.07 9.34 2.80
N LEU A 12 -12.61 10.58 2.82
CA LEU A 12 -12.92 11.55 1.76
C LEU A 12 -12.29 11.12 0.43
N LEU A 13 -11.04 10.64 0.46
CA LEU A 13 -10.37 10.08 -0.71
C LEU A 13 -11.16 8.90 -1.29
N ALA A 14 -11.64 7.98 -0.44
CA ALA A 14 -12.47 6.85 -0.85
C ALA A 14 -13.76 7.27 -1.56
N ARG A 15 -14.40 8.35 -1.09
CA ARG A 15 -15.69 8.83 -1.63
C ARG A 15 -15.55 9.70 -2.86
N HIS A 16 -14.53 10.53 -2.91
CA HIS A 16 -14.41 11.61 -3.89
C HIS A 16 -13.21 11.50 -4.82
N GLY A 17 -12.30 10.53 -4.58
CA GLY A 17 -11.05 10.37 -5.33
C GLY A 17 -10.06 11.52 -5.14
N ARG A 18 -10.34 12.46 -4.24
CA ARG A 18 -9.52 13.64 -3.96
C ARG A 18 -9.62 14.07 -2.51
N VAL A 19 -8.56 14.65 -2.00
CA VAL A 19 -8.46 15.21 -0.65
C VAL A 19 -7.37 16.28 -0.62
N SER A 20 -7.51 17.29 0.24
CA SER A 20 -6.49 18.29 0.52
C SER A 20 -6.45 18.53 2.03
N PRO A 21 -5.25 18.63 2.62
CA PRO A 21 -3.96 18.29 2.03
C PRO A 21 -3.86 16.82 1.64
N ALA A 22 -2.90 16.46 0.78
CA ALA A 22 -2.67 15.08 0.35
C ALA A 22 -2.38 14.17 1.54
N LEU A 23 -2.70 12.87 1.38
CA LEU A 23 -2.23 11.86 2.33
C LEU A 23 -0.79 11.45 2.01
N VAL A 24 0.09 11.50 3.00
CA VAL A 24 1.49 11.06 2.89
C VAL A 24 1.61 9.64 3.42
N CYS A 25 1.85 8.70 2.50
CA CYS A 25 1.85 7.26 2.73
C CYS A 25 3.07 6.56 2.10
N PRO A 26 4.31 6.93 2.41
CA PRO A 26 5.47 6.19 1.94
C PRO A 26 5.48 4.80 2.59
N LEU A 27 5.94 3.78 1.85
CA LEU A 27 5.94 2.40 2.33
C LEU A 27 7.12 2.13 3.28
N VAL A 28 7.14 2.85 4.39
CA VAL A 28 8.13 2.70 5.48
C VAL A 28 7.60 1.71 6.51
N LEU A 29 8.21 0.54 6.58
CA LEU A 29 7.84 -0.52 7.52
C LEU A 29 9.06 -1.16 8.16
N ALA A 30 10.10 -1.45 7.37
CA ALA A 30 11.31 -2.09 7.86
C ALA A 30 12.04 -1.24 8.93
N GLN A 31 11.93 0.09 8.85
CA GLN A 31 12.52 1.04 9.80
C GLN A 31 11.91 0.91 11.21
N ALA A 32 10.68 0.40 11.32
CA ALA A 32 10.08 0.11 12.62
C ALA A 32 10.76 -1.05 13.35
N ALA A 33 11.38 -1.98 12.63
CA ALA A 33 12.16 -3.06 13.24
C ALA A 33 13.41 -2.54 13.96
N GLU A 34 14.01 -1.45 13.46
CA GLU A 34 15.15 -0.79 14.12
C GLU A 34 14.75 -0.21 15.48
N ILE A 35 13.55 0.37 15.60
CA ILE A 35 13.01 0.91 16.86
C ILE A 35 12.86 -0.20 17.91
N GLU A 36 12.41 -1.37 17.49
CA GLU A 36 12.21 -2.54 18.37
C GLU A 36 13.49 -3.36 18.57
N ALA A 37 14.61 -2.94 17.98
CA ALA A 37 15.91 -3.65 17.99
C ALA A 37 15.78 -5.12 17.53
N LEU A 38 14.96 -5.36 16.52
CA LEU A 38 14.69 -6.68 15.94
C LEU A 38 15.16 -6.77 14.48
N THR A 39 15.44 -7.99 14.04
CA THR A 39 15.55 -8.26 12.59
C THR A 39 14.17 -8.16 11.92
N VAL A 40 14.12 -7.68 10.69
CA VAL A 40 12.86 -7.53 9.94
C VAL A 40 12.03 -8.82 9.90
N PRO A 41 12.58 -10.02 9.63
CA PRO A 41 11.78 -11.25 9.64
C PRO A 41 11.13 -11.55 10.99
N ARG A 42 11.84 -11.32 12.10
CA ARG A 42 11.32 -11.53 13.44
C ARG A 42 10.26 -10.48 13.81
N PHE A 43 10.48 -9.23 13.41
CA PHE A 43 9.55 -8.13 13.61
C PHE A 43 8.22 -8.39 12.91
N LEU A 44 8.24 -8.87 11.67
CA LEU A 44 7.04 -9.13 10.86
C LEU A 44 6.17 -10.30 11.36
N THR A 45 6.66 -11.15 12.26
CA THR A 45 5.91 -12.29 12.81
C THR A 45 5.36 -12.05 14.21
N ASP A 46 5.65 -10.90 14.84
CA ASP A 46 5.17 -10.54 16.17
C ASP A 46 4.20 -9.36 16.10
N ALA A 47 2.91 -9.65 16.23
CA ALA A 47 1.85 -8.62 16.11
C ALA A 47 1.97 -7.49 17.16
N THR A 48 2.48 -7.78 18.35
CA THR A 48 2.65 -6.79 19.43
C THR A 48 3.79 -5.84 19.09
N LYS A 49 4.93 -6.40 18.70
CA LYS A 49 6.10 -5.62 18.29
C LYS A 49 5.82 -4.81 17.04
N LEU A 50 5.13 -5.43 16.07
CA LEU A 50 4.72 -4.75 14.85
C LEU A 50 3.82 -3.54 15.14
N ALA A 51 2.77 -3.70 15.94
CA ALA A 51 1.88 -2.59 16.28
C ALA A 51 2.60 -1.47 17.06
N ASN A 52 3.45 -1.82 18.03
CA ASN A 52 4.19 -0.85 18.83
C ASN A 52 5.24 -0.10 17.99
N GLY A 53 6.04 -0.82 17.23
CA GLY A 53 7.08 -0.24 16.36
C GLY A 53 6.49 0.67 15.29
N LEU A 54 5.39 0.26 14.64
CA LEU A 54 4.71 1.08 13.64
C LEU A 54 4.11 2.35 14.24
N ARG A 55 3.53 2.29 15.44
CA ARG A 55 3.04 3.47 16.14
C ARG A 55 4.19 4.43 16.51
N ALA A 56 5.30 3.90 17.01
CA ALA A 56 6.48 4.70 17.34
C ALA A 56 7.10 5.34 16.09
N LEU A 57 7.16 4.60 14.97
CA LEU A 57 7.60 5.10 13.68
C LEU A 57 6.72 6.28 13.22
N HIS A 58 5.40 6.10 13.23
CA HIS A 58 4.44 7.13 12.87
C HIS A 58 4.60 8.41 13.70
N THR A 59 4.72 8.26 15.02
CA THR A 59 4.97 9.39 15.92
C THR A 59 6.30 10.11 15.59
N SER A 60 7.34 9.35 15.26
CA SER A 60 8.67 9.90 14.97
C SER A 60 8.75 10.55 13.59
N PHE A 61 8.01 10.08 12.63
CA PHE A 61 8.03 10.57 11.25
C PHE A 61 7.00 11.68 11.00
N GLY A 62 5.91 11.71 11.75
CA GLY A 62 4.85 12.71 11.63
C GLY A 62 4.03 12.56 10.34
N ASN A 63 4.10 11.42 9.66
CA ASN A 63 3.31 11.16 8.46
C ASN A 63 1.85 10.80 8.79
N ASP A 64 0.96 10.93 7.82
CA ASP A 64 -0.47 10.73 8.01
C ASP A 64 -0.92 9.28 8.17
N VAL A 65 -0.15 8.36 7.57
CA VAL A 65 -0.59 6.99 7.33
C VAL A 65 0.39 6.00 7.95
N ILE A 66 -0.13 5.07 8.73
CA ILE A 66 0.61 3.91 9.22
C ILE A 66 0.46 2.78 8.21
N VAL A 67 1.55 2.34 7.61
CA VAL A 67 1.58 1.20 6.69
C VAL A 67 1.75 -0.07 7.52
N THR A 68 0.72 -0.92 7.55
CA THR A 68 0.71 -2.13 8.38
C THR A 68 1.23 -3.37 7.67
N ALA A 69 1.27 -3.32 6.35
CA ALA A 69 1.91 -4.33 5.51
C ALA A 69 2.39 -3.69 4.21
N ALA A 70 3.63 -3.95 3.83
CA ALA A 70 4.25 -3.45 2.60
C ALA A 70 5.35 -4.40 2.10
N ALA A 71 5.24 -5.68 2.38
CA ALA A 71 6.21 -6.64 1.93
C ALA A 71 5.88 -7.13 0.51
N ASP A 72 6.82 -6.95 -0.40
CA ASP A 72 6.67 -7.40 -1.78
C ASP A 72 6.37 -8.90 -1.88
N ASP A 73 6.93 -9.68 -0.95
CA ASP A 73 6.81 -11.13 -0.89
C ASP A 73 5.69 -11.65 0.01
N LEU A 74 4.96 -10.76 0.71
CA LEU A 74 3.92 -11.18 1.64
C LEU A 74 2.81 -11.97 0.94
N ALA A 75 2.35 -11.49 -0.20
CA ALA A 75 1.33 -12.16 -0.99
C ALA A 75 1.85 -13.47 -1.60
N ALA A 76 3.09 -13.47 -2.08
CA ALA A 76 3.73 -14.68 -2.63
C ALA A 76 3.93 -15.75 -1.55
N ALA A 77 4.37 -15.36 -0.35
CA ALA A 77 4.50 -16.27 0.77
C ALA A 77 3.15 -16.83 1.25
N ALA A 78 2.11 -15.99 1.28
CA ALA A 78 0.75 -16.42 1.60
C ALA A 78 0.16 -17.34 0.52
N ALA A 79 0.52 -17.13 -0.74
CA ALA A 79 0.10 -17.97 -1.85
C ALA A 79 0.79 -19.34 -1.85
N GLY A 80 2.05 -19.41 -1.40
CA GLY A 80 2.91 -20.58 -1.55
C GLY A 80 3.26 -20.81 -3.03
N ASP A 81 2.59 -21.76 -3.65
CA ASP A 81 2.56 -21.92 -5.11
C ASP A 81 1.14 -21.67 -5.64
N LEU A 82 0.98 -21.67 -6.97
CA LEU A 82 -0.32 -21.39 -7.59
C LEU A 82 -1.39 -22.46 -7.24
N ALA A 83 -0.99 -23.69 -6.96
CA ALA A 83 -1.90 -24.76 -6.54
C ALA A 83 -2.31 -24.58 -5.08
N ALA A 84 -1.35 -24.27 -4.19
CA ALA A 84 -1.60 -23.96 -2.79
C ALA A 84 -2.45 -22.68 -2.65
N ALA A 85 -2.22 -21.68 -3.49
CA ALA A 85 -3.01 -20.45 -3.53
C ALA A 85 -4.50 -20.71 -3.78
N ARG A 86 -4.83 -21.70 -4.59
CA ARG A 86 -6.22 -22.11 -4.87
C ARG A 86 -6.87 -22.87 -3.71
N ALA A 87 -6.08 -23.52 -2.87
CA ALA A 87 -6.55 -24.42 -1.82
C ALA A 87 -6.44 -23.82 -0.41
N GLY A 88 -5.62 -22.79 -0.21
CA GLY A 88 -5.23 -22.28 1.10
C GLY A 88 -5.90 -20.99 1.53
N SER A 89 -5.87 -20.73 2.83
CA SER A 89 -6.18 -19.42 3.38
C SER A 89 -4.90 -18.58 3.46
N PRO A 90 -4.84 -17.41 2.80
CA PRO A 90 -3.69 -16.52 2.92
C PRO A 90 -3.36 -16.11 4.36
N ALA A 91 -4.33 -16.14 5.25
CA ALA A 91 -4.14 -15.84 6.67
C ALA A 91 -3.35 -16.92 7.45
N ALA A 92 -3.05 -18.06 6.84
CA ALA A 92 -2.23 -19.10 7.46
C ALA A 92 -0.74 -18.72 7.56
N ASP A 93 -0.25 -17.76 6.76
CA ASP A 93 1.11 -17.24 6.89
C ASP A 93 1.25 -16.44 8.20
N PRO A 94 2.26 -16.74 9.06
CA PRO A 94 2.41 -16.05 10.35
C PRO A 94 2.65 -14.53 10.21
N ARG A 95 3.24 -14.06 9.10
CA ARG A 95 3.44 -12.65 8.83
C ARG A 95 2.12 -11.95 8.49
N VAL A 96 1.26 -12.61 7.71
CA VAL A 96 -0.10 -12.12 7.42
C VAL A 96 -0.92 -12.05 8.69
N ALA A 97 -0.92 -13.12 9.51
CA ALA A 97 -1.65 -13.15 10.77
C ALA A 97 -1.19 -12.03 11.72
N ALA A 98 0.14 -11.83 11.85
CA ALA A 98 0.70 -10.76 12.67
C ALA A 98 0.34 -9.36 12.15
N ALA A 99 0.42 -9.13 10.83
CA ALA A 99 0.10 -7.84 10.22
C ALA A 99 -1.41 -7.51 10.34
N VAL A 100 -2.30 -8.47 10.12
CA VAL A 100 -3.75 -8.30 10.29
C VAL A 100 -4.08 -7.99 11.76
N GLU A 101 -3.48 -8.70 12.72
CA GLU A 101 -3.69 -8.43 14.14
C GLU A 101 -3.11 -7.07 14.56
N ALA A 102 -1.93 -6.68 14.07
CA ALA A 102 -1.37 -5.35 14.30
C ALA A 102 -2.28 -4.26 13.73
N THR A 103 -2.84 -4.46 12.53
CA THR A 103 -3.82 -3.55 11.93
C THR A 103 -5.03 -3.37 12.84
N ARG A 104 -5.59 -4.46 13.37
CA ARG A 104 -6.75 -4.42 14.27
C ARG A 104 -6.45 -3.63 15.55
N ARG A 105 -5.27 -3.82 16.14
CA ARG A 105 -4.84 -3.07 17.34
C ARG A 105 -4.65 -1.59 17.04
N LEU A 106 -4.00 -1.26 15.94
CA LEU A 106 -3.77 0.12 15.52
C LEU A 106 -5.08 0.83 15.13
N ALA A 107 -6.06 0.11 14.61
CA ALA A 107 -7.38 0.68 14.31
C ALA A 107 -8.08 1.26 15.56
N VAL A 108 -7.78 0.71 16.73
CA VAL A 108 -8.31 1.16 18.03
C VAL A 108 -7.37 2.17 18.70
N THR A 109 -6.04 1.97 18.60
CA THR A 109 -5.07 2.75 19.41
C THR A 109 -4.46 3.95 18.68
N ALA A 110 -4.68 4.08 17.37
CA ALA A 110 -4.21 5.18 16.52
C ALA A 110 -5.39 5.79 15.75
N GLU A 111 -6.36 6.37 16.47
CA GLU A 111 -7.64 6.81 15.90
C GLU A 111 -7.49 7.93 14.87
N ASP A 112 -6.50 8.79 14.99
CA ASP A 112 -6.26 9.91 14.08
C ASP A 112 -5.48 9.52 12.82
N ALA A 113 -4.68 8.46 12.87
CA ALA A 113 -3.93 7.96 11.74
C ALA A 113 -4.84 7.17 10.76
N ALA A 114 -4.55 7.26 9.46
CA ALA A 114 -5.06 6.31 8.50
C ALA A 114 -4.19 5.05 8.50
N LEU A 115 -4.79 3.88 8.27
CA LEU A 115 -4.06 2.62 8.18
C LEU A 115 -4.04 2.14 6.74
N ALA A 116 -2.87 1.85 6.21
CA ALA A 116 -2.69 1.34 4.86
C ALA A 116 -2.14 -0.07 4.84
N VAL A 117 -2.59 -0.84 3.87
CA VAL A 117 -1.97 -2.08 3.43
C VAL A 117 -1.51 -1.91 1.99
N ALA A 118 -0.26 -2.21 1.71
CA ALA A 118 0.30 -2.26 0.36
C ALA A 118 0.53 -3.73 -0.02
N LEU A 119 -0.13 -4.16 -1.06
CA LEU A 119 0.02 -5.49 -1.66
C LEU A 119 0.65 -5.32 -3.04
N CYS A 120 1.46 -6.28 -3.46
CA CYS A 120 1.85 -6.34 -4.87
C CYS A 120 0.61 -6.48 -5.75
N GLY A 121 0.67 -5.99 -6.97
CA GLY A 121 -0.43 -6.18 -7.92
C GLY A 121 -0.47 -7.58 -8.52
N PRO A 122 -1.54 -7.94 -9.23
CA PRO A 122 -1.73 -9.28 -9.78
C PRO A 122 -0.61 -9.76 -10.71
N ALA A 123 -0.05 -8.85 -11.55
CA ALA A 123 1.02 -9.21 -12.48
C ALA A 123 2.34 -9.48 -11.74
N ARG A 124 2.66 -8.64 -10.75
CA ARG A 124 3.83 -8.85 -9.91
C ARG A 124 3.73 -10.13 -9.11
N LEU A 125 2.56 -10.45 -8.54
CA LEU A 125 2.35 -11.72 -7.83
C LEU A 125 2.52 -12.91 -8.77
N ALA A 126 1.96 -12.86 -9.98
CA ALA A 126 2.13 -13.92 -10.97
C ALA A 126 3.62 -14.16 -11.28
N ALA A 127 4.38 -13.08 -11.52
CA ALA A 127 5.82 -13.19 -11.75
C ALA A 127 6.59 -13.78 -10.55
N GLN A 128 6.26 -13.39 -9.32
CA GLN A 128 6.85 -13.94 -8.09
C GLN A 128 6.56 -15.44 -7.92
N LEU A 129 5.43 -15.92 -8.41
CA LEU A 129 5.05 -17.34 -8.41
C LEU A 129 5.57 -18.08 -9.65
N GLY A 130 6.47 -17.47 -10.44
CA GLY A 130 7.03 -18.08 -11.66
C GLY A 130 6.04 -18.23 -12.80
N GLN A 131 4.93 -17.48 -12.77
CA GLN A 131 3.92 -17.48 -13.81
C GLN A 131 4.10 -16.27 -14.75
N SER A 132 3.62 -16.43 -15.99
CA SER A 132 3.60 -15.30 -16.92
C SER A 132 2.56 -14.26 -16.51
N PRO A 133 2.94 -12.97 -16.38
CA PRO A 133 1.96 -11.90 -16.17
C PRO A 133 0.99 -11.71 -17.35
N ALA A 134 1.24 -12.35 -18.50
CA ALA A 134 0.33 -12.37 -19.64
C ALA A 134 -0.71 -13.50 -19.56
N ASP A 135 -0.54 -14.46 -18.66
CA ASP A 135 -1.49 -15.56 -18.48
C ASP A 135 -2.71 -15.11 -17.68
N HIS A 136 -3.85 -15.07 -18.33
CA HIS A 136 -5.14 -14.65 -17.75
C HIS A 136 -5.55 -15.51 -16.55
N ALA A 137 -5.39 -16.84 -16.62
CA ALA A 137 -5.76 -17.75 -15.54
C ALA A 137 -4.85 -17.59 -14.31
N ALA A 138 -3.56 -17.29 -14.54
CA ALA A 138 -2.63 -16.97 -13.47
C ALA A 138 -3.02 -15.63 -12.80
N LEU A 139 -3.35 -14.60 -13.58
CA LEU A 139 -3.79 -13.32 -13.04
C LEU A 139 -5.09 -13.44 -12.23
N GLU A 140 -6.07 -14.22 -12.69
CA GLU A 140 -7.31 -14.48 -11.94
C GLU A 140 -7.02 -15.15 -10.58
N THR A 141 -6.15 -16.16 -10.57
CA THR A 141 -5.76 -16.85 -9.35
C THR A 141 -5.03 -15.88 -8.39
N CYS A 142 -4.09 -15.09 -8.89
CA CYS A 142 -3.41 -14.06 -8.11
C CYS A 142 -4.41 -13.03 -7.57
N GLY A 143 -5.37 -12.59 -8.38
CA GLY A 143 -6.46 -11.71 -7.96
C GLY A 143 -7.27 -12.27 -6.80
N ALA A 144 -7.58 -13.57 -6.82
CA ALA A 144 -8.31 -14.24 -5.73
C ALA A 144 -7.52 -14.25 -4.42
N VAL A 145 -6.20 -14.53 -4.45
CA VAL A 145 -5.32 -14.46 -3.29
C VAL A 145 -5.27 -13.05 -2.72
N LEU A 146 -5.03 -12.07 -3.59
CA LEU A 146 -4.97 -10.67 -3.18
C LEU A 146 -6.30 -10.17 -2.60
N LEU A 147 -7.43 -10.63 -3.15
CA LEU A 147 -8.75 -10.30 -2.63
C LEU A 147 -8.96 -10.86 -1.21
N ALA A 148 -8.53 -12.08 -0.95
CA ALA A 148 -8.62 -12.67 0.39
C ALA A 148 -7.76 -11.89 1.40
N LEU A 149 -6.52 -11.52 1.02
CA LEU A 149 -5.65 -10.66 1.84
C LEU A 149 -6.28 -9.29 2.08
N ALA A 150 -6.74 -8.61 1.01
CA ALA A 150 -7.36 -7.30 1.11
C ALA A 150 -8.57 -7.32 2.06
N LYS A 151 -9.45 -8.33 1.98
CA LYS A 151 -10.57 -8.49 2.90
C LYS A 151 -10.10 -8.59 4.36
N ALA A 152 -9.11 -9.43 4.66
CA ALA A 152 -8.61 -9.61 6.00
C ALA A 152 -8.11 -8.29 6.62
N PHE A 153 -7.37 -7.48 5.85
CA PHE A 153 -6.88 -6.17 6.32
C PHE A 153 -7.99 -5.12 6.44
N LEU A 154 -8.91 -5.08 5.50
CA LEU A 154 -10.04 -4.13 5.52
C LEU A 154 -10.98 -4.42 6.70
N GLU A 155 -11.27 -5.70 6.98
CA GLU A 155 -12.01 -6.14 8.16
C GLU A 155 -11.28 -5.83 9.47
N ALA A 156 -9.94 -5.83 9.46
CA ALA A 156 -9.12 -5.40 10.57
C ALA A 156 -9.09 -3.87 10.77
N GLY A 157 -9.63 -3.09 9.84
CA GLY A 157 -9.78 -1.64 9.95
C GLY A 157 -8.83 -0.81 9.09
N ALA A 158 -8.19 -1.39 8.07
CA ALA A 158 -7.43 -0.63 7.08
C ALA A 158 -8.34 0.36 6.33
N ASN A 159 -7.83 1.58 6.09
CA ASN A 159 -8.55 2.67 5.45
C ASN A 159 -8.04 2.95 4.02
N LEU A 160 -6.92 2.35 3.64
CA LEU A 160 -6.26 2.52 2.35
C LEU A 160 -5.68 1.18 1.88
N LEU A 161 -6.06 0.76 0.69
CA LEU A 161 -5.51 -0.39 -0.01
C LEU A 161 -4.66 0.12 -1.18
N LEU A 162 -3.38 -0.23 -1.20
CA LEU A 162 -2.46 0.06 -2.28
C LEU A 162 -2.18 -1.24 -3.05
N LEU A 163 -2.33 -1.21 -4.37
CA LEU A 163 -1.91 -2.28 -5.29
C LEU A 163 -0.69 -1.76 -6.07
N VAL A 164 0.46 -2.38 -5.85
CA VAL A 164 1.75 -1.87 -6.36
C VAL A 164 2.26 -2.75 -7.50
N GLU A 165 2.28 -2.20 -8.71
CA GLU A 165 2.97 -2.75 -9.87
C GLU A 165 4.23 -1.93 -10.13
N ALA A 166 5.35 -2.40 -9.59
CA ALA A 166 6.62 -1.69 -9.65
C ALA A 166 7.34 -1.85 -11.01
N GLU A 167 6.77 -2.62 -11.92
CA GLU A 167 7.28 -2.88 -13.28
C GLU A 167 6.18 -2.60 -14.30
N PRO A 168 6.54 -2.20 -15.54
CA PRO A 168 5.56 -2.03 -16.62
C PRO A 168 4.80 -3.32 -16.91
N LEU A 169 3.51 -3.20 -17.19
CA LEU A 169 2.66 -4.34 -17.49
C LEU A 169 2.84 -4.78 -18.96
N PRO A 170 2.93 -6.08 -19.25
CA PRO A 170 2.87 -6.55 -20.63
C PRO A 170 1.56 -6.09 -21.29
N ALA A 171 1.62 -5.59 -22.51
CA ALA A 171 0.43 -5.09 -23.23
C ALA A 171 -0.70 -6.13 -23.33
N THR A 172 -0.35 -7.42 -23.40
CA THR A 172 -1.29 -8.55 -23.43
C THR A 172 -1.97 -8.83 -22.10
N SER A 173 -1.48 -8.30 -20.99
CA SER A 173 -2.03 -8.54 -19.64
C SER A 173 -3.18 -7.60 -19.27
N ALA A 174 -3.39 -6.51 -20.00
CA ALA A 174 -4.28 -5.41 -19.62
C ALA A 174 -5.70 -5.85 -19.23
N GLY A 175 -6.32 -6.73 -20.00
CA GLY A 175 -7.68 -7.26 -19.74
C GLY A 175 -7.73 -8.13 -18.48
N GLY A 176 -6.82 -9.09 -18.37
CA GLY A 176 -6.69 -9.99 -17.23
C GLY A 176 -6.34 -9.25 -15.95
N TRP A 177 -5.43 -8.31 -16.03
CA TRP A 177 -5.04 -7.49 -14.90
C TRP A 177 -6.22 -6.66 -14.35
N ARG A 178 -6.94 -5.97 -15.24
CA ARG A 178 -8.13 -5.20 -14.83
C ARG A 178 -9.20 -6.10 -14.21
N SER A 179 -9.43 -7.29 -14.79
CA SER A 179 -10.36 -8.28 -14.25
C SER A 179 -9.98 -8.71 -12.84
N ALA A 180 -8.70 -8.99 -12.60
CA ALA A 180 -8.16 -9.40 -11.31
C ALA A 180 -8.18 -8.26 -10.27
N ALA A 181 -7.87 -7.01 -10.66
CA ALA A 181 -7.77 -5.87 -9.76
C ALA A 181 -9.14 -5.24 -9.41
N THR A 182 -10.15 -5.33 -10.28
CA THR A 182 -11.47 -4.71 -10.05
C THR A 182 -12.15 -5.20 -8.76
N PRO A 183 -12.17 -6.48 -8.41
CA PRO A 183 -12.76 -6.94 -7.14
C PRO A 183 -12.10 -6.35 -5.91
N LEU A 184 -10.77 -6.11 -5.94
CA LEU A 184 -10.03 -5.49 -4.84
C LEU A 184 -10.47 -4.04 -4.60
N VAL A 185 -10.63 -3.26 -5.68
CA VAL A 185 -11.14 -1.89 -5.59
C VAL A 185 -12.58 -1.88 -5.08
N ASN A 186 -13.41 -2.81 -5.52
CA ASN A 186 -14.80 -2.90 -5.09
C ASN A 186 -14.92 -3.27 -3.60
N VAL A 187 -14.10 -4.20 -3.09
CA VAL A 187 -14.12 -4.56 -1.67
C VAL A 187 -13.60 -3.41 -0.81
N ALA A 188 -12.57 -2.68 -1.24
CA ALA A 188 -12.11 -1.48 -0.54
C ALA A 188 -13.26 -0.46 -0.41
N ARG A 189 -13.97 -0.18 -1.50
CA ARG A 189 -15.15 0.72 -1.48
C ARG A 189 -16.26 0.23 -0.55
N PHE A 190 -16.52 -1.08 -0.54
CA PHE A 190 -17.51 -1.66 0.38
C PHE A 190 -17.16 -1.38 1.84
N HIS A 191 -15.88 -1.47 2.20
CA HIS A 191 -15.36 -1.13 3.53
C HIS A 191 -15.13 0.39 3.75
N GLN A 192 -15.55 1.25 2.81
CA GLN A 192 -15.32 2.70 2.86
C GLN A 192 -13.83 3.07 2.92
N ALA A 193 -12.96 2.22 2.44
CA ALA A 193 -11.53 2.44 2.31
C ALA A 193 -11.19 2.98 0.91
N ALA A 194 -10.18 3.84 0.83
CA ALA A 194 -9.64 4.26 -0.45
C ALA A 194 -8.83 3.12 -1.08
N ALA A 195 -8.93 2.99 -2.40
CA ALA A 195 -8.07 2.11 -3.17
C ALA A 195 -7.17 2.94 -4.07
N ALA A 196 -5.88 2.60 -4.12
CA ALA A 196 -4.94 3.20 -5.04
C ALA A 196 -4.19 2.11 -5.82
N VAL A 197 -3.93 2.40 -7.08
CA VAL A 197 -3.09 1.59 -7.95
C VAL A 197 -1.81 2.38 -8.21
N VAL A 198 -0.69 1.81 -7.82
CA VAL A 198 0.64 2.42 -7.91
C VAL A 198 1.35 1.76 -9.08
N LEU A 199 1.62 2.53 -10.12
CA LEU A 199 2.14 2.03 -11.40
C LEU A 199 3.48 2.66 -11.72
N ALA A 200 4.40 1.87 -12.27
CA ALA A 200 5.69 2.34 -12.74
C ALA A 200 5.60 3.02 -14.10
N ASP A 201 4.65 2.63 -14.96
CA ASP A 201 4.47 3.16 -16.31
C ASP A 201 3.12 3.90 -16.44
N PRO A 202 3.11 5.15 -16.92
CA PRO A 202 1.87 5.90 -17.16
C PRO A 202 0.99 5.30 -18.27
N ALA A 203 1.55 4.51 -19.18
CA ALA A 203 0.77 3.81 -20.21
C ALA A 203 -0.23 2.83 -19.57
N ASP A 204 0.09 2.30 -18.38
CA ASP A 204 -0.76 1.38 -17.63
C ASP A 204 -1.91 2.09 -16.90
N ALA A 205 -1.90 3.41 -16.80
CA ALA A 205 -2.95 4.15 -16.10
C ALA A 205 -4.35 3.92 -16.66
N ALA A 206 -4.46 3.70 -17.97
CA ALA A 206 -5.74 3.48 -18.66
C ALA A 206 -6.44 2.17 -18.26
N ILE A 207 -5.70 1.20 -17.71
CA ILE A 207 -6.28 -0.08 -17.29
C ILE A 207 -6.72 -0.09 -15.82
N ALA A 208 -6.42 0.94 -15.06
CA ALA A 208 -6.80 1.01 -13.65
C ALA A 208 -8.32 0.89 -13.48
N PRO A 209 -8.81 0.12 -12.47
CA PRO A 209 -10.23 0.01 -12.19
C PRO A 209 -10.84 1.38 -11.82
N ARG A 210 -12.08 1.60 -12.23
CA ARG A 210 -12.82 2.82 -11.86
C ARG A 210 -12.95 2.96 -10.35
N GLY A 211 -12.67 4.14 -9.83
CA GLY A 211 -12.75 4.45 -8.41
C GLY A 211 -11.45 4.20 -7.63
N ALA A 212 -10.40 3.71 -8.28
CA ALA A 212 -9.06 3.72 -7.72
C ALA A 212 -8.37 5.06 -7.99
N VAL A 213 -7.56 5.53 -7.05
CA VAL A 213 -6.58 6.60 -7.27
C VAL A 213 -5.40 6.01 -8.02
N VAL A 214 -5.04 6.59 -9.14
CA VAL A 214 -3.86 6.16 -9.91
C VAL A 214 -2.66 6.96 -9.41
N CYS A 215 -1.62 6.30 -8.93
CA CYS A 215 -0.37 6.90 -8.52
C CYS A 215 0.72 6.59 -9.55
N LEU A 216 1.38 7.61 -10.05
CA LEU A 216 2.42 7.54 -11.08
C LEU A 216 3.71 8.22 -10.59
N PRO A 217 4.87 7.92 -11.21
CA PRO A 217 6.10 8.67 -10.95
C PRO A 217 5.88 10.19 -11.07
N PRO A 218 6.56 11.02 -10.27
CA PRO A 218 6.27 12.45 -10.14
C PRO A 218 6.23 13.22 -11.45
N GLN A 219 7.12 12.87 -12.40
CA GLN A 219 7.21 13.54 -13.71
C GLN A 219 6.09 13.16 -14.69
N GLN A 220 5.29 12.16 -14.34
CA GLN A 220 4.29 11.54 -15.22
C GLN A 220 2.87 11.66 -14.67
N ALA A 221 2.74 12.07 -13.41
CA ALA A 221 1.45 12.25 -12.76
C ALA A 221 0.75 13.52 -13.25
N GLY A 222 -0.48 13.36 -13.70
CA GLY A 222 -1.36 14.46 -14.10
C GLY A 222 -2.25 14.97 -12.95
N PRO A 223 -3.07 15.99 -13.21
CA PRO A 223 -3.99 16.54 -12.22
C PRO A 223 -4.94 15.48 -11.65
N GLY A 224 -5.07 15.45 -10.33
CA GLY A 224 -5.95 14.50 -9.61
C GLY A 224 -5.39 13.08 -9.48
N GLN A 225 -4.21 12.82 -10.02
CA GLN A 225 -3.49 11.57 -9.78
C GLN A 225 -2.61 11.69 -8.53
N GLY A 226 -2.33 10.55 -7.90
CA GLY A 226 -1.36 10.45 -6.82
C GLY A 226 0.07 10.34 -7.36
N ILE A 227 1.03 10.49 -6.44
CA ILE A 227 2.47 10.38 -6.72
C ILE A 227 2.99 9.06 -6.19
N ALA A 228 3.76 8.36 -7.03
CA ALA A 228 4.53 7.17 -6.69
C ALA A 228 6.03 7.51 -6.68
N LEU A 229 6.57 7.73 -5.49
CA LEU A 229 7.98 8.06 -5.28
C LEU A 229 8.87 6.83 -5.51
N SER A 230 10.12 7.07 -5.87
CA SER A 230 11.17 6.05 -5.87
C SER A 230 11.29 5.39 -4.48
N PRO A 231 11.70 4.11 -4.38
CA PRO A 231 12.07 3.52 -3.09
C PRO A 231 13.28 4.17 -2.41
N ASP A 232 14.07 4.95 -3.15
CA ASP A 232 15.22 5.71 -2.62
C ASP A 232 14.74 7.09 -2.13
N PRO A 233 14.76 7.37 -0.82
CA PRO A 233 14.29 8.63 -0.25
C PRO A 233 15.15 9.84 -0.64
N ALA A 234 16.41 9.63 -1.00
CA ALA A 234 17.30 10.71 -1.45
C ALA A 234 16.87 11.32 -2.80
N ALA A 235 16.08 10.56 -3.59
CA ALA A 235 15.59 11.00 -4.90
C ALA A 235 14.18 11.62 -4.86
N TRP A 236 13.60 11.89 -3.70
CA TRP A 236 12.23 12.40 -3.60
C TRP A 236 12.13 13.90 -3.94
N PRO A 237 11.38 14.27 -4.97
CA PRO A 237 11.08 15.66 -5.26
C PRO A 237 9.97 16.17 -4.34
N ALA A 238 9.83 17.48 -4.24
CA ALA A 238 8.65 18.08 -3.67
C ALA A 238 7.40 17.70 -4.51
N PRO A 239 6.31 17.24 -3.89
CA PRO A 239 5.11 16.89 -4.63
C PRO A 239 4.45 18.14 -5.21
N PRO A 240 3.89 18.06 -6.44
CA PRO A 240 3.14 19.17 -6.99
C PRO A 240 1.83 19.41 -6.22
N PRO A 241 1.27 20.62 -6.28
CA PRO A 241 0.02 20.94 -5.62
C PRO A 241 -1.16 20.13 -6.18
N GLY A 242 -2.15 19.83 -5.32
CA GLY A 242 -3.40 19.19 -5.72
C GLY A 242 -3.34 17.68 -5.92
N VAL A 243 -2.22 17.04 -5.58
CA VAL A 243 -2.17 15.57 -5.54
C VAL A 243 -2.96 15.06 -4.32
N PRO A 244 -3.75 13.99 -4.47
CA PRO A 244 -4.55 13.45 -3.36
C PRO A 244 -3.76 12.49 -2.46
N LEU A 245 -2.73 11.84 -2.99
CA LEU A 245 -1.96 10.79 -2.30
C LEU A 245 -0.51 10.81 -2.76
N VAL A 246 0.41 10.72 -1.82
CA VAL A 246 1.84 10.52 -2.08
C VAL A 246 2.27 9.21 -1.43
N THR A 247 2.76 8.27 -2.22
CA THR A 247 3.23 6.95 -1.78
C THR A 247 4.55 6.60 -2.46
N SER A 248 5.02 5.36 -2.37
CA SER A 248 6.23 4.88 -3.05
C SER A 248 5.95 3.64 -3.90
N LEU A 249 6.78 3.44 -4.95
CA LEU A 249 6.70 2.29 -5.88
C LEU A 249 7.09 0.94 -5.24
N GLY A 250 7.44 0.96 -3.98
CA GLY A 250 7.83 -0.21 -3.20
C GLY A 250 8.31 0.21 -1.82
N PRO A 251 8.74 -0.76 -0.99
CA PRO A 251 9.28 -0.47 0.33
C PRO A 251 10.45 0.51 0.26
N VAL A 252 10.40 1.55 1.10
CA VAL A 252 11.43 2.59 1.14
C VAL A 252 12.73 1.98 1.69
N ARG A 253 13.82 2.25 1.00
CA ARG A 253 15.17 1.81 1.36
C ARG A 253 15.84 2.84 2.25
N GLY A 254 16.92 2.45 2.93
CA GLY A 254 17.68 3.32 3.82
C GLY A 254 17.36 3.07 5.30
N GLY A 255 18.22 3.60 6.15
CA GLY A 255 18.08 3.49 7.60
C GLY A 255 17.02 4.44 8.16
N PHE A 256 16.69 4.25 9.44
CA PHE A 256 15.66 5.02 10.14
C PHE A 256 15.87 6.55 10.03
N ALA A 257 17.09 7.04 10.26
CA ALA A 257 17.36 8.49 10.28
C ALA A 257 17.17 9.15 8.90
N GLU A 258 17.63 8.48 7.84
CA GLU A 258 17.50 8.94 6.46
C GLU A 258 16.03 8.97 6.02
N CYS A 259 15.31 7.86 6.22
CA CYS A 259 13.89 7.77 5.91
C CYS A 259 13.08 8.80 6.70
N ARG A 260 13.40 9.02 8.00
CA ARG A 260 12.74 10.03 8.83
C ARG A 260 12.92 11.42 8.25
N ALA A 261 14.14 11.81 7.91
CA ALA A 261 14.42 13.13 7.35
C ALA A 261 13.62 13.38 6.07
N ALA A 262 13.59 12.40 5.15
CA ALA A 262 12.87 12.51 3.89
C ALA A 262 11.33 12.57 4.10
N VAL A 263 10.77 11.75 4.99
CA VAL A 263 9.32 11.75 5.25
C VAL A 263 8.88 13.04 5.94
N VAL A 264 9.65 13.56 6.89
CA VAL A 264 9.35 14.84 7.56
C VAL A 264 9.37 15.99 6.54
N ALA A 265 10.37 16.06 5.66
CA ALA A 265 10.43 17.06 4.61
C ALA A 265 9.25 16.95 3.62
N LEU A 266 8.90 15.72 3.23
CA LEU A 266 7.77 15.45 2.34
C LEU A 266 6.44 15.89 2.97
N THR A 267 6.23 15.57 4.25
CA THR A 267 4.99 15.93 4.97
C THR A 267 4.87 17.45 5.11
N ALA A 268 5.96 18.15 5.40
CA ALA A 268 5.99 19.62 5.44
C ALA A 268 5.64 20.23 4.07
N ALA A 269 6.27 19.74 3.00
CA ALA A 269 6.00 20.22 1.64
C ALA A 269 4.53 20.05 1.22
N VAL A 270 3.88 18.96 1.62
CA VAL A 270 2.44 18.72 1.34
C VAL A 270 1.53 19.65 2.16
N ALA A 271 1.93 20.03 3.36
CA ALA A 271 1.12 20.90 4.23
C ALA A 271 1.13 22.38 3.80
N GLU A 272 2.13 22.81 3.04
CA GLU A 272 2.29 24.19 2.55
C GLU A 272 1.48 24.48 1.27
N VAL A 273 0.90 23.45 0.63
CA VAL A 273 0.13 23.52 -0.61
C VAL A 273 -1.36 23.40 -0.33
#